data_08d03dd78c30d4ce2880a9f3e27b0d3a
#
_entry.id   08d03dd78c30d4ce2880a9f3e27b0d3a
#
_cell.length_a   1.000
_cell.length_b   1.000
_cell.length_c   1.000
_cell.angle_alpha   90.00
_cell.angle_beta   90.00
_cell.angle_gamma   90.00
#
_symmetry.space_group_name_H-M   'P 1'
#
loop_
_entity.id
_entity.type
_entity.pdbx_description
1 polymer ?
#
loop_
_entity_poly.entity_id
_entity_poly.type
_entity_poly.pdbx_seq_one_letter_code
_entity_poly.pdbx_strand_id
1 'polypeptide(L)'
;MPARILVVDDHEVVRQGIRTILSARPDWEICGEAVNGQEAIKLADELRPDAIIMDITMPVMSGLEAARQITRNKNSAPILIFTMHESRTLADSVRETGARGFVFKSRAAHDLINALDILLQNGTYFGPNGDKKNSPVKEDTNRGISFVRALDFLKRPAFVSNLT
;
A
#
# COMPACT_ATOMS: atom_id res chain seq x y z
N MET A 1 -0.83 21.78 -1.88
CA MET A 1 -1.64 20.82 -1.09
C MET A 1 -0.95 19.46 -1.09
N PRO A 2 -0.73 18.84 0.04
CA PRO A 2 -0.14 17.50 0.07
C PRO A 2 -1.07 16.48 -0.57
N ALA A 3 -0.51 15.47 -1.23
CA ALA A 3 -1.28 14.33 -1.70
C ALA A 3 -1.76 13.52 -0.48
N ARG A 4 -3.04 13.18 -0.47
CA ARG A 4 -3.74 12.57 0.66
C ARG A 4 -3.87 11.06 0.43
N ILE A 5 -3.31 10.26 1.32
CA ILE A 5 -3.24 8.82 1.18
C ILE A 5 -4.02 8.15 2.31
N LEU A 6 -4.95 7.27 1.94
CA LEU A 6 -5.66 6.39 2.87
C LEU A 6 -4.89 5.07 2.97
N VAL A 7 -4.60 4.63 4.19
CA VAL A 7 -3.88 3.38 4.48
C VAL A 7 -4.84 2.37 5.08
N VAL A 8 -4.94 1.19 4.47
CA VAL A 8 -5.85 0.13 4.89
C VAL A 8 -5.10 -1.17 5.12
N ASP A 9 -4.96 -1.55 6.37
CA ASP A 9 -4.36 -2.81 6.81
C ASP A 9 -4.82 -3.10 8.26
N ASP A 10 -5.15 -4.34 8.59
CA ASP A 10 -5.60 -4.72 9.93
C ASP A 10 -4.46 -4.84 10.95
N HIS A 11 -3.20 -4.79 10.49
CA HIS A 11 -2.03 -4.84 11.35
C HIS A 11 -1.44 -3.45 11.63
N GLU A 12 -1.48 -3.02 12.88
CA GLU A 12 -0.91 -1.72 13.31
C GLU A 12 0.57 -1.58 12.94
N VAL A 13 1.35 -2.66 13.09
CA VAL A 13 2.79 -2.67 12.76
C VAL A 13 3.02 -2.36 11.28
N VAL A 14 2.17 -2.87 10.39
CA VAL A 14 2.26 -2.60 8.96
C VAL A 14 1.92 -1.14 8.66
N ARG A 15 0.84 -0.60 9.25
CA ARG A 15 0.49 0.80 9.08
C ARG A 15 1.59 1.73 9.58
N GLN A 16 2.20 1.40 10.71
CA GLN A 16 3.35 2.15 11.24
C GLN A 16 4.56 2.10 10.29
N GLY A 17 4.84 0.97 9.69
CA GLY A 17 5.88 0.82 8.66
C GLY A 17 5.59 1.68 7.42
N ILE A 18 4.35 1.72 6.97
CA ILE A 18 3.93 2.59 5.86
C ILE A 18 4.10 4.06 6.23
N ARG A 19 3.69 4.49 7.43
CA ARG A 19 3.92 5.88 7.90
C ARG A 19 5.41 6.25 7.83
N THR A 20 6.28 5.35 8.27
CA THR A 20 7.73 5.56 8.23
C THR A 20 8.25 5.72 6.80
N ILE A 21 7.80 4.88 5.87
CA ILE A 21 8.21 4.99 4.46
C ILE A 21 7.70 6.30 3.85
N LEU A 22 6.44 6.63 4.06
CA LEU A 22 5.83 7.82 3.48
C LEU A 22 6.34 9.12 4.10
N SER A 23 6.93 9.09 5.30
CA SER A 23 7.57 10.26 5.90
C SER A 23 8.77 10.80 5.12
N ALA A 24 9.33 10.01 4.20
CA ALA A 24 10.34 10.47 3.25
C ALA A 24 9.80 11.46 2.20
N ARG A 25 8.47 11.58 2.09
CA ARG A 25 7.79 12.47 1.15
C ARG A 25 7.00 13.53 1.90
N PRO A 26 7.58 14.71 2.15
CA PRO A 26 6.91 15.79 2.89
C PRO A 26 5.72 16.39 2.14
N ASP A 27 5.60 16.13 0.85
CA ASP A 27 4.49 16.50 -0.02
C ASP A 27 3.31 15.50 0.03
N TRP A 28 3.39 14.47 0.88
CA TRP A 28 2.33 13.47 1.11
C TRP A 28 1.88 13.47 2.57
N GLU A 29 0.60 13.20 2.77
CA GLU A 29 0.03 13.00 4.11
C GLU A 29 -0.87 11.76 4.15
N ILE A 30 -0.87 11.06 5.27
CA ILE A 30 -1.85 10.01 5.55
C ILE A 30 -3.09 10.70 6.11
N CYS A 31 -4.16 10.70 5.33
CA CYS A 31 -5.41 11.36 5.71
C CYS A 31 -6.34 10.49 6.56
N GLY A 32 -6.06 9.19 6.64
CA GLY A 32 -6.82 8.26 7.45
C GLY A 32 -6.26 6.86 7.39
N GLU A 33 -6.71 6.02 8.32
CA GLU A 33 -6.37 4.60 8.39
C GLU A 33 -7.63 3.78 8.61
N ALA A 34 -7.69 2.62 7.97
CA ALA A 34 -8.76 1.63 8.11
C ALA A 34 -8.19 0.25 8.42
N VAL A 35 -8.96 -0.57 9.11
CA VAL A 35 -8.55 -1.90 9.57
C VAL A 35 -9.28 -3.05 8.86
N ASN A 36 -10.21 -2.76 7.97
CA ASN A 36 -10.94 -3.71 7.13
C ASN A 36 -11.50 -3.04 5.89
N GLY A 37 -12.00 -3.86 4.96
CA GLY A 37 -12.51 -3.35 3.69
C GLY A 37 -13.78 -2.50 3.82
N GLN A 38 -14.65 -2.77 4.77
CA GLN A 38 -15.87 -2.01 4.99
C GLN A 38 -15.56 -0.59 5.49
N GLU A 39 -14.64 -0.48 6.45
CA GLU A 39 -14.16 0.81 6.93
C GLU A 39 -13.42 1.58 5.83
N ALA A 40 -12.67 0.87 4.97
CA ALA A 40 -12.00 1.48 3.82
C ALA A 40 -12.99 2.12 2.84
N ILE A 41 -14.11 1.47 2.53
CA ILE A 41 -15.15 2.03 1.66
C ILE A 41 -15.73 3.31 2.26
N LYS A 42 -16.05 3.28 3.55
CA LYS A 42 -16.59 4.43 4.27
C LYS A 42 -15.62 5.62 4.25
N LEU A 43 -14.35 5.38 4.62
CA LEU A 43 -13.34 6.43 4.68
C LEU A 43 -12.94 6.94 3.30
N ALA A 44 -12.94 6.09 2.27
CA ALA A 44 -12.70 6.53 0.89
C ALA A 44 -13.76 7.53 0.42
N ASP A 45 -15.03 7.32 0.79
CA ASP A 45 -16.11 8.24 0.46
C ASP A 45 -16.06 9.54 1.28
N GLU A 46 -15.82 9.43 2.58
CA GLU A 46 -15.79 10.57 3.49
C GLU A 46 -14.56 11.47 3.29
N LEU A 47 -13.38 10.87 3.16
CA LEU A 47 -12.10 11.59 3.12
C LEU A 47 -11.68 12.00 1.71
N ARG A 48 -12.17 11.32 0.69
CA ARG A 48 -11.79 11.51 -0.71
C ARG A 48 -10.28 11.60 -0.91
N PRO A 49 -9.53 10.52 -0.60
CA PRO A 49 -8.09 10.50 -0.73
C PRO A 49 -7.65 10.62 -2.20
N ASP A 50 -6.40 10.97 -2.41
CA ASP A 50 -5.79 10.99 -3.75
C ASP A 50 -5.28 9.60 -4.17
N ALA A 51 -4.95 8.73 -3.19
CA ALA A 51 -4.61 7.33 -3.41
C ALA A 51 -4.97 6.49 -2.17
N ILE A 52 -5.14 5.19 -2.38
CA ILE A 52 -5.44 4.22 -1.33
C ILE A 52 -4.41 3.10 -1.38
N ILE A 53 -3.76 2.80 -0.25
CA ILE A 53 -2.97 1.59 -0.04
C ILE A 53 -3.87 0.57 0.66
N MET A 54 -4.04 -0.61 0.07
CA MET A 54 -5.03 -1.60 0.50
C MET A 54 -4.42 -2.99 0.66
N ASP A 55 -4.43 -3.54 1.87
CA ASP A 55 -4.15 -4.96 2.10
C ASP A 55 -5.28 -5.85 1.55
N ILE A 56 -4.97 -7.08 1.17
CA ILE A 56 -5.95 -8.05 0.67
C ILE A 56 -6.66 -8.75 1.82
N THR A 57 -5.89 -9.35 2.72
CA THR A 57 -6.42 -10.24 3.76
C THR A 57 -6.72 -9.47 5.04
N MET A 58 -7.98 -9.19 5.24
CA MET A 58 -8.48 -8.47 6.41
C MET A 58 -9.79 -9.09 6.91
N PRO A 59 -10.14 -8.92 8.21
CA PRO A 59 -11.43 -9.35 8.72
C PRO A 59 -12.58 -8.53 8.11
N VAL A 60 -13.81 -8.99 8.26
CA VAL A 60 -15.08 -8.37 7.85
C VAL A 60 -15.22 -8.33 6.32
N MET A 61 -14.31 -7.70 5.61
CA MET A 61 -14.30 -7.59 4.16
C MET A 61 -12.88 -7.56 3.64
N SER A 62 -12.57 -8.36 2.62
CA SER A 62 -11.25 -8.37 1.98
C SER A 62 -10.97 -7.07 1.22
N GLY A 63 -9.66 -6.78 1.02
CA GLY A 63 -9.25 -5.62 0.25
C GLY A 63 -9.64 -5.70 -1.23
N LEU A 64 -9.68 -6.89 -1.83
CA LEU A 64 -10.13 -7.06 -3.22
C LEU A 64 -11.63 -6.75 -3.38
N GLU A 65 -12.45 -7.17 -2.43
CA GLU A 65 -13.88 -6.86 -2.43
C GLU A 65 -14.10 -5.36 -2.22
N ALA A 66 -13.40 -4.75 -1.26
CA ALA A 66 -13.46 -3.32 -1.04
C ALA A 66 -13.02 -2.53 -2.29
N ALA A 67 -11.94 -2.96 -2.95
CA ALA A 67 -11.47 -2.35 -4.19
C ALA A 67 -12.52 -2.39 -5.30
N ARG A 68 -13.20 -3.54 -5.49
CA ARG A 68 -14.30 -3.66 -6.46
C ARG A 68 -15.40 -2.65 -6.19
N GLN A 69 -15.80 -2.49 -4.92
CA GLN A 69 -16.86 -1.56 -4.56
C GLN A 69 -16.45 -0.10 -4.73
N ILE A 70 -15.24 0.26 -4.30
CA ILE A 70 -14.73 1.63 -4.42
C ILE A 70 -14.58 2.03 -5.90
N THR A 71 -14.02 1.16 -6.73
CA THR A 71 -13.74 1.46 -8.15
C THR A 71 -14.98 1.50 -9.04
N ARG A 72 -16.15 1.08 -8.57
CA ARG A 72 -17.45 1.31 -9.28
C ARG A 72 -17.75 2.79 -9.45
N ASN A 73 -17.26 3.64 -8.55
CA ASN A 73 -17.32 5.07 -8.73
C ASN A 73 -16.18 5.52 -9.66
N LYS A 74 -16.51 6.09 -10.82
CA LYS A 74 -15.52 6.54 -11.82
C LYS A 74 -14.56 7.62 -11.31
N ASN A 75 -14.95 8.33 -10.26
CA ASN A 75 -14.13 9.37 -9.63
C ASN A 75 -13.41 8.87 -8.39
N SER A 76 -13.32 7.56 -8.18
CA SER A 76 -12.61 6.98 -7.05
C SER A 76 -11.10 7.20 -7.13
N ALA A 77 -10.48 7.30 -5.97
CA ALA A 77 -9.03 7.31 -5.86
C ALA A 77 -8.40 6.03 -6.44
N PRO A 78 -7.24 6.11 -7.08
CA PRO A 78 -6.49 4.93 -7.49
C PRO A 78 -6.11 4.09 -6.28
N ILE A 79 -6.25 2.76 -6.42
CA ILE A 79 -5.96 1.80 -5.37
C ILE A 79 -4.70 1.03 -5.71
N LEU A 80 -3.74 1.02 -4.77
CA LEU A 80 -2.56 0.19 -4.78
C LEU A 80 -2.75 -0.95 -3.78
N ILE A 81 -2.81 -2.18 -4.27
CA ILE A 81 -2.86 -3.37 -3.42
C ILE A 81 -1.48 -3.60 -2.79
N PHE A 82 -1.46 -3.86 -1.49
CA PHE A 82 -0.27 -4.03 -0.69
C PHE A 82 -0.35 -5.37 0.04
N THR A 83 0.40 -6.38 -0.42
CA THR A 83 0.16 -7.77 -0.03
C THR A 83 1.43 -8.55 0.28
N MET A 84 1.30 -9.54 1.19
CA MET A 84 2.34 -10.55 1.44
C MET A 84 2.32 -11.69 0.43
N HIS A 85 1.20 -11.90 -0.28
CA HIS A 85 1.00 -13.07 -1.10
C HIS A 85 1.51 -12.89 -2.52
N GLU A 86 2.49 -13.71 -2.90
CA GLU A 86 2.94 -13.84 -4.27
C GLU A 86 2.16 -14.98 -4.95
N SER A 87 1.39 -14.64 -5.96
CA SER A 87 0.67 -15.62 -6.77
C SER A 87 0.76 -15.23 -8.24
N ARG A 88 0.79 -16.24 -9.12
CA ARG A 88 0.83 -16.01 -10.57
C ARG A 88 -0.43 -15.32 -11.10
N THR A 89 -1.54 -15.46 -10.40
CA THR A 89 -2.85 -14.88 -10.76
C THR A 89 -3.13 -13.54 -10.07
N LEU A 90 -2.21 -13.07 -9.22
CA LEU A 90 -2.42 -11.85 -8.44
C LEU A 90 -2.67 -10.63 -9.34
N ALA A 91 -1.87 -10.45 -10.36
CA ALA A 91 -2.00 -9.31 -11.26
C ALA A 91 -3.38 -9.28 -11.94
N ASP A 92 -3.88 -10.43 -12.39
CA ASP A 92 -5.20 -10.54 -13.02
C ASP A 92 -6.31 -10.26 -12.00
N SER A 93 -6.23 -10.86 -10.81
CA SER A 93 -7.18 -10.63 -9.73
C SER A 93 -7.24 -9.15 -9.32
N VAL A 94 -6.09 -8.47 -9.26
CA VAL A 94 -6.02 -7.03 -8.96
C VAL A 94 -6.62 -6.20 -10.09
N ARG A 95 -6.30 -6.50 -11.36
CA ARG A 95 -6.89 -5.80 -12.52
C ARG A 95 -8.40 -5.92 -12.57
N GLU A 96 -8.95 -7.10 -12.29
CA GLU A 96 -10.39 -7.34 -12.26
C GLU A 96 -11.15 -6.48 -11.22
N THR A 97 -10.48 -6.02 -10.18
CA THR A 97 -11.08 -5.11 -9.19
C THR A 97 -11.15 -3.66 -9.67
N GLY A 98 -10.42 -3.31 -10.71
CA GLY A 98 -10.23 -1.93 -11.13
C GLY A 98 -9.10 -1.20 -10.37
N ALA A 99 -8.42 -1.87 -9.44
CA ALA A 99 -7.22 -1.33 -8.79
C ALA A 99 -6.09 -1.10 -9.82
N ARG A 100 -5.23 -0.15 -9.53
CA ARG A 100 -4.22 0.33 -10.48
C ARG A 100 -2.85 -0.32 -10.32
N GLY A 101 -2.70 -1.24 -9.37
CA GLY A 101 -1.47 -1.99 -9.22
C GLY A 101 -1.35 -2.68 -7.89
N PHE A 102 -0.19 -3.30 -7.69
CA PHE A 102 0.16 -3.94 -6.42
C PHE A 102 1.66 -3.82 -6.13
N VAL A 103 1.97 -3.87 -4.84
CA VAL A 103 3.33 -3.97 -4.30
C VAL A 103 3.35 -5.08 -3.25
N PHE A 104 4.41 -5.88 -3.27
CA PHE A 104 4.64 -6.85 -2.21
C PHE A 104 5.15 -6.16 -0.94
N LYS A 105 4.62 -6.55 0.23
CA LYS A 105 5.06 -6.00 1.52
C LYS A 105 6.55 -6.21 1.75
N SER A 106 7.13 -7.31 1.25
CA SER A 106 8.56 -7.60 1.31
C SER A 106 9.44 -6.59 0.54
N ARG A 107 8.87 -5.85 -0.41
CA ARG A 107 9.57 -4.87 -1.24
C ARG A 107 9.12 -3.43 -0.99
N ALA A 108 8.36 -3.19 0.07
CA ALA A 108 7.76 -1.90 0.34
C ALA A 108 8.75 -0.73 0.37
N ALA A 109 9.92 -0.92 0.99
CA ALA A 109 10.95 0.12 1.07
C ALA A 109 11.49 0.57 -0.30
N HIS A 110 11.43 -0.31 -1.30
CA HIS A 110 11.93 -0.03 -2.64
C HIS A 110 10.83 0.45 -3.60
N ASP A 111 9.65 -0.15 -3.48
CA ASP A 111 8.64 -0.05 -4.53
C ASP A 111 7.46 0.86 -4.16
N LEU A 112 7.17 1.06 -2.86
CA LEU A 112 5.93 1.71 -2.43
C LEU A 112 5.84 3.17 -2.86
N ILE A 113 6.89 3.96 -2.67
CA ILE A 113 6.92 5.38 -3.06
C ILE A 113 6.79 5.51 -4.57
N ASN A 114 7.57 4.74 -5.32
CA ASN A 114 7.53 4.78 -6.78
C ASN A 114 6.17 4.36 -7.34
N ALA A 115 5.58 3.30 -6.78
CA ALA A 115 4.26 2.85 -7.18
C ALA A 115 3.18 3.93 -6.93
N LEU A 116 3.20 4.55 -5.75
CA LEU A 116 2.28 5.65 -5.43
C LEU A 116 2.46 6.87 -6.32
N ASP A 117 3.70 7.27 -6.61
CA ASP A 117 3.97 8.37 -7.56
C ASP A 117 3.34 8.09 -8.93
N ILE A 118 3.47 6.86 -9.43
CA ILE A 118 2.89 6.44 -10.71
C ILE A 118 1.36 6.49 -10.64
N LEU A 119 0.75 5.98 -9.56
CA LEU A 119 -0.69 6.00 -9.40
C LEU A 119 -1.25 7.42 -9.29
N LEU A 120 -0.59 8.30 -8.57
CA LEU A 120 -0.97 9.72 -8.44
C LEU A 120 -0.90 10.48 -9.76
N GLN A 121 -0.12 10.00 -10.72
CA GLN A 121 -0.05 10.51 -12.09
C GLN A 121 -0.98 9.75 -13.06
N ASN A 122 -1.98 9.05 -12.54
CA ASN A 122 -2.95 8.24 -13.29
C ASN A 122 -2.33 7.03 -14.04
N GLY A 123 -1.15 6.59 -13.63
CA GLY A 123 -0.51 5.38 -14.15
C GLY A 123 -0.97 4.10 -13.46
N THR A 124 -0.34 3.00 -13.86
CA THR A 124 -0.53 1.66 -13.26
C THR A 124 0.83 1.07 -12.85
N TYR A 125 0.84 0.26 -11.79
CA TYR A 125 2.04 -0.40 -11.31
C TYR A 125 1.78 -1.85 -10.94
N PHE A 126 2.14 -2.78 -11.81
CA PHE A 126 1.94 -4.22 -11.64
C PHE A 126 3.26 -4.98 -11.39
N GLY A 127 4.12 -4.41 -10.52
CA GLY A 127 5.42 -4.96 -10.19
C GLY A 127 6.52 -4.61 -11.22
N PRO A 128 7.79 -4.93 -10.91
CA PRO A 128 8.93 -4.54 -11.74
C PRO A 128 8.94 -5.17 -13.15
N ASN A 129 8.13 -6.21 -13.37
CA ASN A 129 7.98 -6.91 -14.65
C ASN A 129 6.58 -6.77 -15.27
N GLY A 130 5.67 -6.01 -14.65
CA GLY A 130 4.24 -6.04 -15.01
C GLY A 130 3.83 -5.13 -16.17
N ASP A 131 4.55 -4.06 -16.40
CA ASP A 131 4.24 -3.11 -17.48
C ASP A 131 5.50 -2.73 -18.27
N LYS A 132 5.74 -3.43 -19.37
CA LYS A 132 6.79 -3.05 -20.33
C LYS A 132 6.49 -1.76 -21.09
N LYS A 133 5.47 -0.99 -20.71
CA LYS A 133 5.02 0.17 -21.49
C LYS A 133 5.25 1.54 -20.85
N ASN A 134 5.58 1.67 -19.56
CA ASN A 134 5.87 2.99 -19.00
C ASN A 134 6.80 2.87 -17.78
N SER A 135 8.09 2.76 -18.00
CA SER A 135 9.10 2.97 -16.98
C SER A 135 10.02 4.12 -17.40
N PRO A 136 10.01 5.24 -16.68
CA PRO A 136 11.22 6.03 -16.60
C PRO A 136 12.13 5.34 -15.60
N VAL A 137 13.11 4.60 -16.10
CA VAL A 137 14.22 4.08 -15.29
C VAL A 137 15.02 5.29 -14.79
N LYS A 138 14.99 5.52 -13.49
CA LYS A 138 16.08 6.17 -12.79
C LYS A 138 16.57 5.22 -11.71
N GLU A 139 17.66 4.53 -12.03
CA GLU A 139 18.53 3.94 -11.03
C GLU A 139 19.03 5.06 -10.12
N ASP A 140 18.67 5.01 -8.84
CA ASP A 140 19.43 5.66 -7.81
C ASP A 140 19.84 4.61 -6.78
N THR A 141 21.08 4.21 -6.93
CA THR A 141 21.85 3.38 -6.02
C THR A 141 22.01 4.10 -4.69
N ASN A 142 21.63 3.40 -3.63
CA ASN A 142 22.18 3.57 -2.30
C ASN A 142 21.48 4.56 -1.35
N ARG A 143 20.58 3.99 -0.57
CA ARG A 143 20.38 4.17 0.89
C ARG A 143 19.07 3.52 1.32
N GLY A 144 19.06 2.21 1.49
CA GLY A 144 17.89 1.47 1.95
C GLY A 144 18.22 0.68 3.23
N ILE A 145 17.75 1.15 4.36
CA ILE A 145 17.49 0.26 5.48
C ILE A 145 16.37 -0.66 5.00
N SER A 146 16.68 -1.95 4.89
CA SER A 146 15.72 -2.94 4.43
C SER A 146 14.47 -2.90 5.31
N PHE A 147 13.31 -2.62 4.72
CA PHE A 147 12.01 -2.66 5.40
C PHE A 147 11.74 -4.05 6.02
N VAL A 148 12.25 -5.11 5.39
CA VAL A 148 12.24 -6.48 5.95
C VAL A 148 12.98 -6.51 7.28
N ARG A 149 14.11 -5.81 7.43
CA ARG A 149 14.81 -5.68 8.71
C ARG A 149 14.01 -4.86 9.74
N ALA A 150 13.29 -3.85 9.31
CA ALA A 150 12.44 -3.06 10.21
C ALA A 150 11.21 -3.87 10.66
N LEU A 151 10.58 -4.65 9.77
CA LEU A 151 9.49 -5.55 10.13
C LEU A 151 9.96 -6.72 10.99
N ASP A 152 11.15 -7.26 10.74
CA ASP A 152 11.75 -8.32 11.57
C ASP A 152 12.16 -7.79 12.95
N PHE A 153 12.61 -6.56 13.03
CA PHE A 153 12.90 -5.90 14.31
C PHE A 153 11.63 -5.70 15.14
N LEU A 154 10.52 -5.33 14.52
CA LEU A 154 9.22 -5.12 15.18
C LEU A 154 8.51 -6.44 15.53
N LYS A 155 8.84 -7.55 14.87
CA LYS A 155 8.32 -8.90 15.18
C LYS A 155 9.07 -9.62 16.29
N ARG A 156 10.19 -9.09 16.79
CA ARG A 156 10.89 -9.68 17.94
C ARG A 156 10.04 -9.47 19.18
N PRO A 157 9.70 -10.54 19.92
CA PRO A 157 9.04 -10.38 21.20
C PRO A 157 9.94 -9.53 22.09
N ALA A 158 9.36 -8.56 22.77
CA ALA A 158 10.06 -7.79 23.76
C ALA A 158 10.74 -8.76 24.72
N PHE A 159 12.06 -8.70 24.81
CA PHE A 159 12.83 -9.48 25.76
C PHE A 159 12.48 -8.92 27.13
N VAL A 160 11.57 -9.57 27.81
CA VAL A 160 11.31 -9.30 29.24
C VAL A 160 12.51 -9.83 29.98
N SER A 161 13.48 -8.99 30.26
CA SER A 161 14.51 -9.28 31.23
C SER A 161 13.86 -9.32 32.60
N ASN A 162 13.55 -10.53 33.08
CA ASN A 162 13.40 -10.77 34.49
C ASN A 162 14.72 -10.45 35.18
N LEU A 163 14.79 -9.31 35.82
CA LEU A 163 15.76 -9.04 36.88
C LEU A 163 15.07 -9.34 38.20
N THR A 164 15.39 -10.51 38.75
CA THR A 164 15.31 -10.78 40.18
C THR A 164 16.39 -10.01 40.89
#